data_b75ad34dc8df7092cc08032d71d5e6cf
#
_entry.id   b75ad34dc8df7092cc08032d71d5e6cf
#
_cell.length_a   1.000
_cell.length_b   1.000
_cell.length_c   1.000
_cell.angle_alpha   90.00
_cell.angle_beta   90.00
_cell.angle_gamma   90.00
#
_symmetry.space_group_name_H-M   'P 1'
#
loop_
_entity.id
_entity.type
_entity.pdbx_description
1 polymer ?
#
loop_
_entity_poly.entity_id
_entity_poly.type
_entity_poly.pdbx_seq_one_letter_code
_entity_poly.pdbx_strand_id
1 'polypeptide(L)'
;GGTGLGGLAAYLFRRGTDRTVSVLLSFAAGMMLAVVCADLLTDAIQAGPGLSALPAASASVLAGCGGVWLLEELVSGLQAGAKRGGLFLAGVVMAAAIALHNLPEGMVIGASYAADLAEAGEDGRMMALVIGLHNIPEGMAVAVPLAAGGASRGRAVLTTAAAGAPTVLGAVLGFCL
;
A
#
# COMPACT_ATOMS: atom_id res chain seq x y z
N GLY A 1 4.92 2.39 11.02
CA GLY A 1 3.93 1.39 11.06
C GLY A 1 4.26 0.08 10.36
N GLY A 2 3.20 -0.63 10.00
CA GLY A 2 3.24 -1.95 9.37
C GLY A 2 4.12 -2.01 8.12
N THR A 3 4.03 -0.99 7.25
CA THR A 3 4.84 -0.88 6.03
C THR A 3 6.35 -0.97 6.31
N GLY A 4 6.83 -0.27 7.34
CA GLY A 4 8.24 -0.34 7.76
C GLY A 4 8.63 -1.73 8.30
N LEU A 5 7.71 -2.40 9.02
CA LEU A 5 7.90 -3.79 9.45
C LEU A 5 7.98 -4.75 8.27
N GLY A 6 7.16 -4.53 7.23
CA GLY A 6 7.24 -5.26 5.97
C GLY A 6 8.60 -5.10 5.27
N GLY A 7 9.13 -3.89 5.24
CA GLY A 7 10.48 -3.62 4.76
C GLY A 7 11.57 -4.37 5.53
N LEU A 8 11.44 -4.41 6.86
CA LEU A 8 12.35 -5.14 7.73
C LEU A 8 12.21 -6.66 7.54
N ALA A 9 10.99 -7.17 7.42
CA ALA A 9 10.74 -8.59 7.13
C ALA A 9 11.39 -9.00 5.80
N ALA A 10 11.21 -8.22 4.74
CA ALA A 10 11.87 -8.47 3.46
C ALA A 10 13.41 -8.50 3.58
N TYR A 11 13.97 -7.68 4.47
CA TYR A 11 15.40 -7.69 4.77
C TYR A 11 15.88 -9.00 5.39
N LEU A 12 15.11 -9.62 6.26
CA LEU A 12 15.46 -10.91 6.90
C LEU A 12 15.49 -12.06 5.90
N PHE A 13 14.62 -12.02 4.87
CA PHE A 13 14.54 -13.03 3.82
C PHE A 13 15.50 -12.84 2.64
N ARG A 14 16.38 -11.84 2.68
CA ARG A 14 17.25 -11.43 1.57
C ARG A 14 18.28 -12.45 1.08
N ARG A 15 18.59 -13.50 1.82
CA ARG A 15 19.46 -14.60 1.35
C ARG A 15 18.70 -15.61 0.50
N GLY A 16 17.45 -15.28 0.13
CA GLY A 16 16.60 -16.12 -0.69
C GLY A 16 17.06 -16.17 -2.13
N THR A 17 16.84 -17.30 -2.75
CA THR A 17 16.96 -17.52 -4.19
C THR A 17 15.86 -16.71 -4.91
N ASP A 18 15.93 -16.61 -6.25
CA ASP A 18 14.87 -16.02 -7.09
C ASP A 18 13.49 -16.60 -6.76
N ARG A 19 13.46 -17.87 -6.35
CA ARG A 19 12.25 -18.54 -5.87
C ARG A 19 11.69 -17.89 -4.61
N THR A 20 12.54 -17.50 -3.65
CA THR A 20 12.10 -16.82 -2.42
C THR A 20 11.50 -15.46 -2.75
N VAL A 21 12.14 -14.70 -3.64
CA VAL A 21 11.62 -13.40 -4.12
C VAL A 21 10.25 -13.58 -4.77
N SER A 22 10.11 -14.55 -5.66
CA SER A 22 8.83 -14.83 -6.34
C SER A 22 7.73 -15.22 -5.36
N VAL A 23 8.04 -16.06 -4.35
CA VAL A 23 7.05 -16.47 -3.33
C VAL A 23 6.60 -15.27 -2.49
N LEU A 24 7.54 -14.42 -2.05
CA LEU A 24 7.21 -13.23 -1.25
C LEU A 24 6.36 -12.21 -2.04
N LEU A 25 6.71 -11.99 -3.31
CA LEU A 25 5.94 -11.10 -4.18
C LEU A 25 4.54 -11.68 -4.48
N SER A 26 4.45 -12.99 -4.74
CA SER A 26 3.15 -13.65 -4.96
C SER A 26 2.26 -13.61 -3.72
N PHE A 27 2.86 -13.79 -2.53
CA PHE A 27 2.14 -13.67 -1.26
C PHE A 27 1.59 -12.24 -1.07
N ALA A 28 2.44 -11.23 -1.24
CA ALA A 28 2.03 -9.84 -1.10
C ALA A 28 0.93 -9.47 -2.13
N ALA A 29 1.11 -9.88 -3.40
CA ALA A 29 0.11 -9.64 -4.44
C ALA A 29 -1.22 -10.35 -4.14
N GLY A 30 -1.17 -11.59 -3.64
CA GLY A 30 -2.37 -12.34 -3.24
C GLY A 30 -3.12 -11.68 -2.08
N MET A 31 -2.41 -11.18 -1.08
CA MET A 31 -3.01 -10.43 0.02
C MET A 31 -3.67 -9.14 -0.44
N MET A 32 -3.00 -8.36 -1.29
CA MET A 32 -3.57 -7.14 -1.86
C MET A 32 -4.83 -7.43 -2.68
N LEU A 33 -4.81 -8.46 -3.54
CA LEU A 33 -5.98 -8.88 -4.31
C LEU A 33 -7.14 -9.31 -3.40
N ALA A 34 -6.86 -10.06 -2.34
CA ALA A 34 -7.88 -10.49 -1.40
C ALA A 34 -8.58 -9.29 -0.75
N VAL A 35 -7.81 -8.30 -0.27
CA VAL A 35 -8.35 -7.08 0.34
C VAL A 35 -9.15 -6.27 -0.68
N VAL A 36 -8.62 -6.06 -1.89
CA VAL A 36 -9.34 -5.31 -2.92
C VAL A 36 -10.66 -5.97 -3.29
N CYS A 37 -10.69 -7.30 -3.46
CA CYS A 37 -11.89 -8.02 -3.89
C CYS A 37 -12.88 -8.28 -2.75
N ALA A 38 -12.40 -8.62 -1.55
CA ALA A 38 -13.26 -9.01 -0.45
C ALA A 38 -13.77 -7.81 0.35
N ASP A 39 -12.92 -6.80 0.55
CA ASP A 39 -13.25 -5.64 1.37
C ASP A 39 -13.60 -4.42 0.49
N LEU A 40 -12.61 -3.81 -0.18
CA LEU A 40 -12.79 -2.51 -0.82
C LEU A 40 -13.86 -2.50 -1.91
N LEU A 41 -13.89 -3.53 -2.77
CA LEU A 41 -14.89 -3.60 -3.84
C LEU A 41 -16.29 -3.90 -3.28
N THR A 42 -16.36 -4.75 -2.27
CA THR A 42 -17.61 -5.08 -1.57
C THR A 42 -18.17 -3.85 -0.88
N ASP A 43 -17.36 -3.10 -0.15
CA ASP A 43 -17.76 -1.88 0.53
C ASP A 43 -18.18 -0.78 -0.46
N ALA A 44 -17.44 -0.63 -1.56
CA ALA A 44 -17.80 0.34 -2.61
C ALA A 44 -19.15 0.04 -3.26
N ILE A 45 -19.51 -1.24 -3.42
CA ILE A 45 -20.81 -1.65 -3.95
C ILE A 45 -21.91 -1.46 -2.90
N GLN A 46 -21.65 -1.76 -1.64
CA GLN A 46 -22.62 -1.64 -0.54
C GLN A 46 -22.89 -0.19 -0.13
N ALA A 47 -21.88 0.68 -0.21
CA ALA A 47 -22.02 2.11 0.08
C ALA A 47 -22.90 2.85 -0.93
N GLY A 48 -23.12 2.28 -2.11
CA GLY A 48 -23.99 2.85 -3.14
C GLY A 48 -25.41 2.24 -3.14
N PRO A 49 -26.32 2.74 -4.00
CA PRO A 49 -27.68 2.22 -4.15
C PRO A 49 -27.71 0.86 -4.87
N GLY A 50 -26.95 -0.12 -4.41
CA GLY A 50 -26.91 -1.47 -4.94
C GLY A 50 -26.26 -1.57 -6.33
N LEU A 51 -26.88 -2.27 -7.27
CA LEU A 51 -26.32 -2.52 -8.63
C LEU A 51 -25.99 -1.23 -9.40
N SER A 52 -26.59 -0.09 -9.05
CA SER A 52 -26.26 1.20 -9.67
C SER A 52 -24.90 1.76 -9.25
N ALA A 53 -24.25 1.22 -8.19
CA ALA A 53 -22.90 1.56 -7.81
C ALA A 53 -21.83 0.89 -8.69
N LEU A 54 -22.17 -0.19 -9.41
CA LEU A 54 -21.22 -0.95 -10.24
C LEU A 54 -20.50 -0.10 -11.30
N PRO A 55 -21.16 0.81 -12.05
CA PRO A 55 -20.46 1.66 -13.02
C PRO A 55 -19.44 2.57 -12.35
N ALA A 56 -19.78 3.16 -11.19
CA ALA A 56 -18.87 4.02 -10.44
C ALA A 56 -17.68 3.24 -9.87
N ALA A 57 -17.92 2.07 -9.29
CA ALA A 57 -16.87 1.19 -8.79
C ALA A 57 -15.94 0.74 -9.93
N SER A 58 -16.50 0.35 -11.08
CA SER A 58 -15.73 -0.04 -12.26
C SER A 58 -14.90 1.12 -12.81
N ALA A 59 -15.48 2.32 -12.89
CA ALA A 59 -14.79 3.53 -13.33
C ALA A 59 -13.63 3.87 -12.37
N SER A 60 -13.81 3.72 -11.06
CA SER A 60 -12.77 3.96 -10.06
C SER A 60 -11.61 2.98 -10.19
N VAL A 61 -11.89 1.70 -10.43
CA VAL A 61 -10.86 0.68 -10.68
C VAL A 61 -10.06 1.01 -11.94
N LEU A 62 -10.74 1.35 -13.04
CA LEU A 62 -10.08 1.74 -14.30
C LEU A 62 -9.26 3.03 -14.14
N ALA A 63 -9.77 4.01 -13.41
CA ALA A 63 -9.05 5.25 -13.11
C ALA A 63 -7.79 4.97 -12.26
N GLY A 64 -7.89 4.06 -11.27
CA GLY A 64 -6.75 3.61 -10.48
C GLY A 64 -5.69 2.92 -11.33
N CYS A 65 -6.09 1.98 -12.19
CA CYS A 65 -5.18 1.32 -13.13
C CYS A 65 -4.50 2.33 -14.07
N GLY A 66 -5.26 3.27 -14.63
CA GLY A 66 -4.71 4.34 -15.47
C GLY A 66 -3.75 5.25 -14.70
N GLY A 67 -4.07 5.55 -13.44
CA GLY A 67 -3.20 6.35 -12.57
C GLY A 67 -1.86 5.67 -12.28
N VAL A 68 -1.87 4.36 -11.98
CA VAL A 68 -0.65 3.59 -11.78
C VAL A 68 0.17 3.49 -13.06
N TRP A 69 -0.49 3.25 -14.21
CA TRP A 69 0.17 3.23 -15.51
C TRP A 69 0.85 4.59 -15.81
N LEU A 70 0.16 5.70 -15.59
CA LEU A 70 0.72 7.04 -15.76
C LEU A 70 1.90 7.28 -14.81
N LEU A 71 1.78 6.84 -13.55
CA LEU A 71 2.85 6.94 -12.56
C LEU A 71 4.09 6.16 -13.02
N GLU A 72 3.91 4.96 -13.56
CA GLU A 72 4.99 4.15 -14.12
C GLU A 72 5.69 4.87 -15.27
N GLU A 73 4.95 5.46 -16.19
CA GLU A 73 5.47 6.21 -17.31
C GLU A 73 6.27 7.43 -16.84
N LEU A 74 5.73 8.20 -15.89
CA LEU A 74 6.40 9.38 -15.32
C LEU A 74 7.71 8.99 -14.61
N VAL A 75 7.69 7.97 -13.77
CA VAL A 75 8.87 7.51 -13.03
C VAL A 75 9.90 6.92 -13.99
N SER A 76 9.48 6.20 -15.02
CA SER A 76 10.36 5.67 -16.07
C SER A 76 11.05 6.79 -16.84
N GLY A 77 10.32 7.83 -17.20
CA GLY A 77 10.84 9.02 -17.87
C GLY A 77 11.89 9.75 -17.03
N LEU A 78 11.63 9.90 -15.72
CA LEU A 78 12.59 10.52 -14.79
C LEU A 78 13.87 9.68 -14.58
N GLN A 79 13.78 8.37 -14.76
CA GLN A 79 14.90 7.44 -14.59
C GLN A 79 15.58 7.01 -15.91
N ALA A 80 15.18 7.56 -17.03
CA ALA A 80 15.70 7.20 -18.37
C ALA A 80 17.24 7.32 -18.53
N GLY A 81 17.93 8.00 -17.61
CA GLY A 81 19.40 8.06 -17.55
C GLY A 81 20.04 7.10 -16.53
N ALA A 82 19.25 6.38 -15.73
CA ALA A 82 19.77 5.51 -14.67
C ALA A 82 19.83 4.05 -15.18
N LYS A 83 21.02 3.46 -15.19
CA LYS A 83 21.24 2.03 -15.52
C LYS A 83 20.71 1.07 -14.43
N ARG A 84 19.48 1.28 -13.93
CA ARG A 84 18.88 0.44 -12.89
C ARG A 84 17.85 -0.49 -13.53
N GLY A 85 17.86 -1.76 -13.11
CA GLY A 85 16.99 -2.79 -13.69
C GLY A 85 15.50 -2.57 -13.42
N GLY A 86 14.64 -3.21 -14.20
CA GLY A 86 13.18 -3.08 -14.12
C GLY A 86 12.60 -3.35 -12.72
N LEU A 87 13.21 -4.24 -11.92
CA LEU A 87 12.80 -4.50 -10.54
C LEU A 87 12.98 -3.29 -9.61
N PHE A 88 14.05 -2.50 -9.82
CA PHE A 88 14.23 -1.27 -9.04
C PHE A 88 13.13 -0.26 -9.36
N LEU A 89 12.84 -0.08 -10.64
CA LEU A 89 11.76 0.80 -11.10
C LEU A 89 10.41 0.35 -10.54
N ALA A 90 10.10 -0.95 -10.65
CA ALA A 90 8.87 -1.51 -10.08
C ALA A 90 8.75 -1.23 -8.56
N GLY A 91 9.84 -1.36 -7.81
CA GLY A 91 9.85 -1.03 -6.38
C GLY A 91 9.62 0.46 -6.09
N VAL A 92 10.12 1.37 -6.94
CA VAL A 92 9.88 2.82 -6.79
C VAL A 92 8.44 3.18 -7.12
N VAL A 93 7.89 2.64 -8.22
CA VAL A 93 6.47 2.85 -8.60
C VAL A 93 5.55 2.32 -7.51
N MET A 94 5.83 1.13 -7.00
CA MET A 94 5.07 0.53 -5.90
C MET A 94 5.14 1.39 -4.64
N ALA A 95 6.33 1.92 -4.28
CA ALA A 95 6.48 2.81 -3.14
C ALA A 95 5.62 4.08 -3.27
N ALA A 96 5.56 4.68 -4.45
CA ALA A 96 4.76 5.86 -4.72
C ALA A 96 3.25 5.53 -4.68
N ALA A 97 2.83 4.43 -5.29
CA ALA A 97 1.43 3.97 -5.29
C ALA A 97 0.95 3.68 -3.87
N ILE A 98 1.74 2.96 -3.06
CA ILE A 98 1.43 2.66 -1.66
C ILE A 98 1.43 3.94 -0.80
N ALA A 99 2.33 4.89 -1.05
CA ALA A 99 2.31 6.17 -0.34
C ALA A 99 1.00 6.94 -0.58
N LEU A 100 0.49 6.93 -1.80
CA LEU A 100 -0.82 7.54 -2.12
C LEU A 100 -1.98 6.78 -1.47
N HIS A 101 -1.94 5.44 -1.48
CA HIS A 101 -2.95 4.58 -0.89
C HIS A 101 -3.00 4.71 0.65
N ASN A 102 -1.87 4.84 1.28
CA ASN A 102 -1.75 4.96 2.74
C ASN A 102 -2.40 6.24 3.33
N LEU A 103 -2.62 7.27 2.52
CA LEU A 103 -3.28 8.49 3.00
C LEU A 103 -4.77 8.25 3.34
N PRO A 104 -5.61 7.69 2.43
CA PRO A 104 -6.98 7.31 2.75
C PRO A 104 -7.09 6.29 3.90
N GLU A 105 -6.19 5.31 3.95
CA GLU A 105 -6.17 4.34 5.07
C GLU A 105 -5.95 5.03 6.42
N GLY A 106 -5.02 5.97 6.46
CA GLY A 106 -4.84 6.80 7.64
C GLY A 106 -6.11 7.57 8.01
N MET A 107 -6.79 8.15 7.03
CA MET A 107 -8.05 8.88 7.29
C MET A 107 -9.12 7.97 7.90
N VAL A 108 -9.25 6.75 7.45
CA VAL A 108 -10.18 5.77 8.05
C VAL A 108 -9.82 5.51 9.51
N ILE A 109 -8.55 5.27 9.81
CA ILE A 109 -8.08 5.09 11.20
C ILE A 109 -8.44 6.32 12.05
N GLY A 110 -8.13 7.52 11.55
CA GLY A 110 -8.39 8.76 12.28
C GLY A 110 -9.87 9.01 12.54
N ALA A 111 -10.71 8.81 11.53
CA ALA A 111 -12.16 8.94 11.64
C ALA A 111 -12.75 7.94 12.64
N SER A 112 -12.28 6.67 12.63
CA SER A 112 -12.71 5.67 13.61
C SER A 112 -12.34 6.06 15.04
N TYR A 113 -11.14 6.61 15.27
CA TYR A 113 -10.78 7.13 16.60
C TYR A 113 -11.63 8.34 17.03
N ALA A 114 -12.00 9.22 16.10
CA ALA A 114 -12.89 10.34 16.39
C ALA A 114 -14.29 9.85 16.79
N ALA A 115 -14.81 8.85 16.09
CA ALA A 115 -16.09 8.21 16.42
C ALA A 115 -16.05 7.52 17.78
N ASP A 116 -14.97 6.80 18.11
CA ASP A 116 -14.79 6.17 19.43
C ASP A 116 -14.86 7.17 20.58
N LEU A 117 -14.30 8.36 20.39
CA LEU A 117 -14.39 9.43 21.42
C LEU A 117 -15.82 9.93 21.62
N ALA A 118 -16.65 9.89 20.58
CA ALA A 118 -18.05 10.32 20.65
C ALA A 118 -18.95 9.24 21.26
N GLU A 119 -18.69 7.96 20.98
CA GLU A 119 -19.58 6.84 21.28
C GLU A 119 -19.02 5.86 22.33
N ALA A 120 -17.84 6.13 22.91
CA ALA A 120 -17.11 5.25 23.83
C ALA A 120 -16.85 3.84 23.22
N GLY A 121 -16.49 3.79 21.92
CA GLY A 121 -16.18 2.58 21.17
C GLY A 121 -14.71 2.15 21.28
N GLU A 122 -14.37 1.07 20.59
CA GLU A 122 -13.00 0.56 20.42
C GLU A 122 -12.64 0.29 18.95
N ASP A 123 -13.44 0.77 18.02
CA ASP A 123 -13.33 0.47 16.58
C ASP A 123 -12.04 1.06 15.96
N GLY A 124 -11.61 2.24 16.42
CA GLY A 124 -10.36 2.87 15.95
C GLY A 124 -9.11 2.06 16.29
N ARG A 125 -9.10 1.40 17.45
CA ARG A 125 -7.98 0.51 17.83
C ARG A 125 -7.96 -0.75 16.98
N MET A 126 -9.13 -1.34 16.74
CA MET A 126 -9.27 -2.51 15.88
C MET A 126 -8.87 -2.17 14.45
N MET A 127 -9.36 -1.05 13.92
CA MET A 127 -9.03 -0.57 12.57
C MET A 127 -7.52 -0.33 12.42
N ALA A 128 -6.89 0.32 13.40
CA ALA A 128 -5.45 0.55 13.40
C ALA A 128 -4.64 -0.76 13.41
N LEU A 129 -5.12 -1.77 14.14
CA LEU A 129 -4.49 -3.09 14.16
C LEU A 129 -4.61 -3.81 12.82
N VAL A 130 -5.82 -3.86 12.26
CA VAL A 130 -6.10 -4.54 10.99
C VAL A 130 -5.30 -3.89 9.85
N ILE A 131 -5.37 -2.56 9.71
CA ILE A 131 -4.60 -1.83 8.69
C ILE A 131 -3.08 -1.95 8.96
N GLY A 132 -2.66 -1.94 10.22
CA GLY A 132 -1.26 -2.14 10.59
C GLY A 132 -0.70 -3.50 10.16
N LEU A 133 -1.49 -4.57 10.29
CA LEU A 133 -1.13 -5.92 9.85
C LEU A 133 -1.14 -6.03 8.32
N HIS A 134 -2.15 -5.45 7.66
CA HIS A 134 -2.28 -5.36 6.22
C HIS A 134 -1.07 -4.66 5.57
N ASN A 135 -0.57 -3.61 6.18
CA ASN A 135 0.57 -2.85 5.69
C ASN A 135 1.91 -3.62 5.73
N ILE A 136 1.99 -4.79 6.40
CA ILE A 136 3.20 -5.60 6.39
C ILE A 136 3.45 -6.22 5.00
N PRO A 137 2.52 -6.96 4.39
CA PRO A 137 2.63 -7.42 3.00
C PRO A 137 2.90 -6.29 2.00
N GLU A 138 2.29 -5.13 2.17
CA GLU A 138 2.53 -3.96 1.32
C GLU A 138 3.97 -3.47 1.40
N GLY A 139 4.52 -3.37 2.61
CA GLY A 139 5.93 -3.04 2.79
C GLY A 139 6.86 -4.06 2.14
N MET A 140 6.51 -5.34 2.17
CA MET A 140 7.26 -6.38 1.45
C MET A 140 7.19 -6.18 -0.07
N ALA A 141 6.04 -5.81 -0.61
CA ALA A 141 5.85 -5.54 -2.04
C ALA A 141 6.72 -4.37 -2.55
N VAL A 142 7.06 -3.42 -1.70
CA VAL A 142 8.01 -2.33 -1.99
C VAL A 142 9.46 -2.80 -1.82
N ALA A 143 9.79 -3.37 -0.66
CA ALA A 143 11.16 -3.65 -0.27
C ALA A 143 11.81 -4.76 -1.10
N VAL A 144 11.04 -5.81 -1.47
CA VAL A 144 11.56 -6.96 -2.21
C VAL A 144 12.05 -6.55 -3.61
N PRO A 145 11.26 -5.88 -4.46
CA PRO A 145 11.73 -5.47 -5.79
C PRO A 145 12.83 -4.41 -5.71
N LEU A 146 12.80 -3.48 -4.74
CA LEU A 146 13.89 -2.53 -4.53
C LEU A 146 15.21 -3.23 -4.23
N ALA A 147 15.20 -4.20 -3.31
CA ALA A 147 16.38 -4.97 -2.93
C ALA A 147 16.89 -5.86 -4.07
N ALA A 148 15.99 -6.54 -4.79
CA ALA A 148 16.31 -7.36 -5.97
C ALA A 148 16.84 -6.49 -7.13
N GLY A 149 16.33 -5.27 -7.27
CA GLY A 149 16.79 -4.27 -8.24
C GLY A 149 18.09 -3.54 -7.85
N GLY A 150 18.78 -3.98 -6.78
CA GLY A 150 20.09 -3.48 -6.40
C GLY A 150 20.09 -2.29 -5.43
N ALA A 151 18.96 -1.95 -4.83
CA ALA A 151 18.95 -0.97 -3.74
C ALA A 151 19.73 -1.49 -2.53
N SER A 152 20.46 -0.59 -1.86
CA SER A 152 21.06 -0.95 -0.58
C SER A 152 19.96 -1.22 0.47
N ARG A 153 20.29 -2.06 1.45
CA ARG A 153 19.35 -2.49 2.50
C ARG A 153 18.68 -1.32 3.20
N GLY A 154 19.48 -0.39 3.66
CA GLY A 154 18.98 0.79 4.35
C GLY A 154 18.05 1.63 3.47
N ARG A 155 18.36 1.76 2.18
CA ARG A 155 17.50 2.48 1.23
C ARG A 155 16.18 1.76 1.02
N ALA A 156 16.17 0.45 0.83
CA ALA A 156 14.93 -0.31 0.64
C ALA A 156 14.02 -0.16 1.86
N VAL A 157 14.55 -0.37 3.07
CA VAL A 157 13.79 -0.22 4.32
C VAL A 157 13.32 1.23 4.53
N LEU A 158 14.19 2.21 4.29
CA LEU A 158 13.83 3.63 4.46
C LEU A 158 12.75 4.06 3.46
N THR A 159 12.88 3.68 2.18
CA THR A 159 11.87 3.98 1.16
C THR A 159 10.52 3.35 1.52
N THR A 160 10.54 2.10 2.00
CA THR A 160 9.35 1.40 2.44
C THR A 160 8.71 2.07 3.65
N ALA A 161 9.51 2.46 4.64
CA ALA A 161 9.01 3.19 5.81
C ALA A 161 8.44 4.56 5.42
N ALA A 162 9.09 5.27 4.50
CA ALA A 162 8.62 6.55 3.98
C ALA A 162 7.30 6.42 3.21
N ALA A 163 7.10 5.33 2.47
CA ALA A 163 5.82 5.04 1.81
C ALA A 163 4.67 4.86 2.81
N GLY A 164 4.96 4.44 4.05
CA GLY A 164 3.97 4.38 5.12
C GLY A 164 3.73 5.70 5.88
N ALA A 165 4.53 6.74 5.65
CA ALA A 165 4.40 8.01 6.37
C ALA A 165 3.06 8.75 6.11
N PRO A 166 2.48 8.72 4.89
CA PRO A 166 1.19 9.34 4.62
C PRO A 166 0.04 8.81 5.47
N THR A 167 0.11 7.57 5.99
CA THR A 167 -0.88 7.04 6.94
C THR A 167 -1.00 7.95 8.19
N VAL A 168 0.12 8.51 8.67
CA VAL A 168 0.10 9.40 9.85
C VAL A 168 -0.61 10.71 9.51
N LEU A 169 -0.32 11.28 8.34
CA LEU A 169 -0.99 12.50 7.87
C LEU A 169 -2.48 12.24 7.67
N GLY A 170 -2.82 11.12 7.05
CA GLY A 170 -4.20 10.68 6.87
C GLY A 170 -4.92 10.54 8.20
N ALA A 171 -4.30 9.92 9.21
CA ALA A 171 -4.90 9.74 10.52
C ALA A 171 -5.20 11.08 11.22
N VAL A 172 -4.29 12.05 11.11
CA VAL A 172 -4.55 13.41 11.64
C VAL A 172 -5.71 14.06 10.89
N LEU A 173 -5.72 13.99 9.55
CA LEU A 173 -6.80 14.56 8.74
C LEU A 173 -8.15 13.91 9.06
N GLY A 174 -8.22 12.57 9.08
CA GLY A 174 -9.45 11.85 9.36
C GLY A 174 -9.98 12.04 10.79
N PHE A 175 -9.08 12.30 11.74
CA PHE A 175 -9.48 12.63 13.12
C PHE A 175 -10.05 14.05 13.25
N CYS A 176 -9.62 14.99 12.40
CA CYS A 176 -10.04 16.38 12.47
C CYS A 176 -11.26 16.71 11.58
N LEU A 177 -11.64 15.86 10.64
CA LEU A 177 -12.79 16.05 9.73
C LEU A 177 -14.06 15.45 10.30
#